data_a097ecdee1c00d8c233a7f163acde0da
#
_entry.id   a097ecdee1c00d8c233a7f163acde0da
#
_cell.length_a   1.000
_cell.length_b   1.000
_cell.length_c   1.000
_cell.angle_alpha   90.00
_cell.angle_beta   90.00
_cell.angle_gamma   90.00
#
_symmetry.space_group_name_H-M   'P 1'
#
loop_
_entity.id
_entity.type
_entity.pdbx_description
1 polymer ?
#
loop_
_entity_poly.entity_id
_entity_poly.type
_entity_poly.pdbx_seq_one_letter_code
_entity_poly.pdbx_strand_id
1 'polypeptide(L)'
;MKKNKSFRESGRGDSVGFFKILGLTVVIIAVVFLISLTSPFEKRDETTFPSSTETTSAITPQTTTEAPQTQSPATTEAPPPQTTPPATETEPPQTTAPSLVPTNKEMKELIEEKYLPINPHSRVGELRIATKQIVIHYVANAGSSAENNWKYFKNSGVNASSNFIVGLNGEIIQCMPINEVSYHAGKEEVNYNSIGIEVCHPGSDGKFSEATYDSLIKLVSWLCKRYGISRKNVIRHYDVTGKLCPLYYAGEPGSEGYGHWEKFRDDIIFDR
;
A
#
# COMPACT_ATOMS: atom_id res chain seq x y z
N MET A 1 39.49 -15.73 71.26
CA MET A 1 40.27 -16.72 70.52
C MET A 1 39.35 -17.50 69.59
N LYS A 2 39.47 -17.32 68.30
CA LYS A 2 39.31 -18.32 67.22
C LYS A 2 39.46 -17.60 65.89
N LYS A 3 40.52 -18.01 65.16
CA LYS A 3 40.93 -17.53 63.83
C LYS A 3 39.97 -18.08 62.77
N ASN A 4 39.50 -17.25 61.85
CA ASN A 4 38.87 -17.72 60.61
C ASN A 4 39.86 -17.54 59.46
N LYS A 5 40.15 -18.67 58.79
CA LYS A 5 40.99 -18.76 57.60
C LYS A 5 40.21 -18.31 56.39
N SER A 6 40.84 -17.43 55.59
CA SER A 6 40.49 -17.07 54.23
C SER A 6 40.67 -18.29 53.32
N PHE A 7 39.65 -18.56 52.52
CA PHE A 7 39.75 -19.49 51.39
C PHE A 7 39.71 -18.67 50.12
N ARG A 8 40.81 -18.70 49.40
CA ARG A 8 41.00 -18.03 48.10
C ARG A 8 40.81 -19.10 47.04
N GLU A 9 39.71 -19.08 46.29
CA GLU A 9 39.53 -19.88 45.09
C GLU A 9 39.89 -19.05 43.87
N SER A 10 40.89 -19.55 43.15
CA SER A 10 41.39 -19.07 41.88
C SER A 10 40.51 -19.64 40.77
N GLY A 11 39.62 -18.87 40.23
CA GLY A 11 38.87 -19.20 39.00
C GLY A 11 39.71 -18.88 37.77
N ARG A 12 40.32 -19.88 37.17
CA ARG A 12 40.93 -19.80 35.85
C ARG A 12 39.85 -20.10 34.83
N GLY A 13 39.21 -19.04 34.31
CA GLY A 13 38.18 -19.12 33.28
C GLY A 13 38.81 -19.24 31.89
N ASP A 14 38.34 -20.21 31.17
CA ASP A 14 38.81 -20.64 29.85
C ASP A 14 38.70 -19.56 28.76
N SER A 15 39.82 -18.97 28.41
CA SER A 15 39.93 -18.01 27.26
C SER A 15 39.99 -18.70 25.87
N VAL A 16 39.95 -20.03 25.83
CA VAL A 16 40.15 -20.81 24.59
C VAL A 16 38.86 -20.90 23.73
N GLY A 17 37.65 -20.71 24.33
CA GLY A 17 36.38 -20.77 23.60
C GLY A 17 36.12 -19.52 22.74
N PHE A 18 36.54 -18.36 23.21
CA PHE A 18 36.23 -17.08 22.54
C PHE A 18 36.96 -16.89 21.22
N PHE A 19 38.24 -17.36 21.15
CA PHE A 19 39.03 -17.26 19.92
C PHE A 19 38.57 -18.23 18.80
N LYS A 20 37.95 -19.37 19.14
CA LYS A 20 37.42 -20.31 18.15
C LYS A 20 36.14 -19.78 17.46
N ILE A 21 35.29 -19.09 18.20
CA ILE A 21 34.06 -18.50 17.65
C ILE A 21 34.40 -17.29 16.75
N LEU A 22 35.35 -16.44 17.15
CA LEU A 22 35.78 -15.29 16.38
C LEU A 22 36.48 -15.71 15.06
N GLY A 23 37.27 -16.78 15.09
CA GLY A 23 37.93 -17.33 13.90
C GLY A 23 36.94 -17.88 12.87
N LEU A 24 35.86 -18.54 13.32
CA LEU A 24 34.87 -19.14 12.43
C LEU A 24 34.02 -18.07 11.73
N THR A 25 33.66 -17.00 12.42
CA THR A 25 32.90 -15.87 11.81
C THR A 25 33.71 -15.11 10.76
N VAL A 26 35.01 -14.89 10.99
CA VAL A 26 35.88 -14.24 10.00
C VAL A 26 36.04 -15.10 8.73
N VAL A 27 36.16 -16.42 8.87
CA VAL A 27 36.28 -17.34 7.73
C VAL A 27 34.98 -17.36 6.92
N ILE A 28 33.81 -17.35 7.56
CA ILE A 28 32.50 -17.33 6.84
C ILE A 28 32.34 -16.03 6.06
N ILE A 29 32.71 -14.89 6.63
CA ILE A 29 32.65 -13.58 5.94
C ILE A 29 33.60 -13.56 4.74
N ALA A 30 34.82 -14.09 4.87
CA ALA A 30 35.77 -14.17 3.78
C ALA A 30 35.31 -15.06 2.63
N VAL A 31 34.67 -16.22 2.93
CA VAL A 31 34.13 -17.13 1.91
C VAL A 31 32.94 -16.51 1.16
N VAL A 32 32.04 -15.81 1.85
CA VAL A 32 30.93 -15.11 1.21
C VAL A 32 31.46 -13.99 0.28
N PHE A 33 32.51 -13.27 0.70
CA PHE A 33 33.11 -12.22 -0.13
C PHE A 33 33.83 -12.78 -1.37
N LEU A 34 34.50 -13.93 -1.26
CA LEU A 34 35.14 -14.60 -2.39
C LEU A 34 34.12 -15.12 -3.42
N ILE A 35 32.99 -15.66 -2.95
CA ILE A 35 31.93 -16.15 -3.87
C ILE A 35 31.30 -14.98 -4.63
N SER A 36 31.17 -13.81 -4.03
CA SER A 36 30.67 -12.61 -4.70
C SER A 36 31.62 -12.06 -5.79
N LEU A 37 32.94 -12.36 -5.68
CA LEU A 37 33.95 -11.90 -6.65
C LEU A 37 34.14 -12.86 -7.82
N THR A 38 33.63 -14.11 -7.76
CA THR A 38 33.84 -15.15 -8.78
C THR A 38 32.61 -15.44 -9.64
N SER A 39 31.50 -14.76 -9.43
CA SER A 39 30.34 -14.88 -10.32
C SER A 39 30.62 -14.21 -11.66
N PRO A 40 30.59 -14.93 -12.79
CA PRO A 40 30.77 -14.30 -14.10
C PRO A 40 29.61 -13.35 -14.37
N PHE A 41 29.94 -12.12 -14.72
CA PHE A 41 29.02 -11.12 -15.21
C PHE A 41 28.54 -11.59 -16.60
N GLU A 42 27.37 -12.18 -16.66
CA GLU A 42 26.73 -12.57 -17.92
C GLU A 42 26.26 -11.29 -18.62
N LYS A 43 27.00 -10.91 -19.68
CA LYS A 43 26.59 -9.87 -20.62
C LYS A 43 25.30 -10.36 -21.32
N ARG A 44 24.20 -9.71 -21.05
CA ARG A 44 22.96 -9.91 -21.80
C ARG A 44 23.15 -9.24 -23.17
N ASP A 45 23.29 -10.06 -24.21
CA ASP A 45 23.33 -9.61 -25.59
C ASP A 45 22.04 -8.85 -25.94
N GLU A 46 22.22 -7.67 -26.52
CA GLU A 46 21.18 -6.94 -27.24
C GLU A 46 20.82 -7.72 -28.48
N THR A 47 19.76 -8.50 -28.46
CA THR A 47 19.17 -9.08 -29.69
C THR A 47 17.92 -8.29 -30.05
N THR A 48 18.14 -7.40 -31.02
CA THR A 48 17.27 -7.01 -32.14
C THR A 48 15.80 -7.38 -32.03
N PHE A 49 14.98 -6.33 -31.94
CA PHE A 49 13.57 -6.39 -32.31
C PHE A 49 13.42 -6.67 -33.82
N PRO A 50 12.58 -7.60 -34.26
CA PRO A 50 12.21 -7.69 -35.66
C PRO A 50 11.22 -6.55 -35.99
N SER A 51 11.62 -5.72 -36.94
CA SER A 51 10.78 -4.78 -37.67
C SER A 51 9.69 -5.57 -38.42
N SER A 52 8.44 -5.42 -38.02
CA SER A 52 7.32 -5.88 -38.84
C SER A 52 6.86 -4.75 -39.76
N THR A 53 7.13 -4.97 -41.02
CA THR A 53 6.70 -4.25 -42.20
C THR A 53 5.17 -4.05 -42.22
N GLU A 54 4.81 -2.82 -42.52
CA GLU A 54 3.47 -2.42 -42.94
C GLU A 54 2.98 -3.24 -44.13
N THR A 55 1.76 -3.74 -44.04
CA THR A 55 0.98 -4.12 -45.24
C THR A 55 -0.31 -3.30 -45.22
N THR A 56 -0.27 -2.29 -46.05
CA THR A 56 -1.41 -1.46 -46.44
C THR A 56 -2.36 -2.34 -47.29
N SER A 57 -3.58 -2.53 -46.85
CA SER A 57 -4.67 -2.96 -47.71
C SER A 57 -5.82 -1.95 -47.64
N ALA A 58 -5.91 -1.20 -48.70
CA ALA A 58 -7.03 -0.35 -49.02
C ALA A 58 -8.25 -1.19 -49.37
N ILE A 59 -9.41 -0.90 -48.79
CA ILE A 59 -10.72 -1.32 -49.31
C ILE A 59 -11.62 -0.10 -49.37
N THR A 60 -12.01 0.21 -50.60
CA THR A 60 -12.86 1.26 -51.10
C THR A 60 -14.32 1.12 -50.63
N PRO A 61 -15.09 2.25 -50.50
CA PRO A 61 -16.44 2.25 -50.00
C PRO A 61 -17.45 1.85 -51.08
N GLN A 62 -18.46 1.07 -50.72
CA GLN A 62 -19.67 0.91 -51.55
C GLN A 62 -20.83 1.66 -50.95
N THR A 63 -21.31 2.57 -51.74
CA THR A 63 -22.59 3.33 -51.71
C THR A 63 -23.70 2.45 -52.26
N THR A 64 -24.87 2.42 -51.61
CA THR A 64 -26.20 2.17 -52.24
C THR A 64 -27.26 2.61 -51.23
N THR A 65 -27.91 3.74 -51.37
CA THR A 65 -29.13 4.06 -52.13
C THR A 65 -30.42 3.55 -51.48
N GLU A 66 -31.12 4.52 -50.94
CA GLU A 66 -32.50 4.96 -51.19
C GLU A 66 -33.71 4.25 -50.59
N ALA A 67 -34.53 5.10 -49.99
CA ALA A 67 -35.82 4.92 -49.36
C ALA A 67 -36.94 4.48 -50.37
N PRO A 68 -38.18 4.22 -49.94
CA PRO A 68 -39.08 5.33 -49.82
C PRO A 68 -40.11 5.32 -48.64
N GLN A 69 -40.63 6.47 -48.40
CA GLN A 69 -41.71 6.88 -47.51
C GLN A 69 -43.02 6.16 -47.75
N THR A 70 -43.80 5.94 -46.67
CA THR A 70 -45.24 5.91 -46.78
C THR A 70 -45.85 6.67 -45.62
N GLN A 71 -46.66 7.68 -45.97
CA GLN A 71 -47.41 8.56 -45.09
C GLN A 71 -48.73 7.94 -44.64
N SER A 72 -49.09 8.26 -43.38
CA SER A 72 -50.40 8.69 -42.92
C SER A 72 -51.55 7.66 -42.74
N PRO A 73 -52.57 7.93 -41.93
CA PRO A 73 -53.07 9.23 -41.45
C PRO A 73 -53.29 9.35 -39.90
N ALA A 74 -53.48 10.60 -39.50
CA ALA A 74 -53.86 11.06 -38.19
C ALA A 74 -55.23 10.58 -37.75
N THR A 75 -55.33 10.09 -36.51
CA THR A 75 -56.60 9.96 -35.78
C THR A 75 -56.52 10.85 -34.55
N THR A 76 -57.36 11.87 -34.54
CA THR A 76 -57.56 12.80 -33.43
C THR A 76 -58.35 12.07 -32.34
N GLU A 77 -57.71 11.84 -31.20
CA GLU A 77 -58.39 11.34 -30.01
C GLU A 77 -58.30 12.39 -28.90
N ALA A 78 -59.46 12.62 -28.25
CA ALA A 78 -59.65 13.67 -27.24
C ALA A 78 -58.85 13.39 -25.97
N PRO A 79 -58.44 14.41 -25.19
CA PRO A 79 -57.64 14.24 -23.98
C PRO A 79 -58.49 13.61 -22.84
N PRO A 80 -57.95 12.64 -22.10
CA PRO A 80 -58.59 12.11 -20.91
C PRO A 80 -58.56 13.14 -19.75
N PRO A 81 -59.46 13.04 -18.78
CA PRO A 81 -59.60 13.98 -17.68
C PRO A 81 -58.35 13.97 -16.77
N GLN A 82 -57.89 15.17 -16.42
CA GLN A 82 -56.81 15.39 -15.46
C GLN A 82 -57.19 14.86 -14.09
N THR A 83 -56.56 13.76 -13.68
CA THR A 83 -56.49 13.35 -12.29
C THR A 83 -55.43 14.14 -11.56
N THR A 84 -55.85 14.90 -10.57
CA THR A 84 -54.97 15.61 -9.61
C THR A 84 -54.01 14.61 -8.97
N PRO A 85 -52.67 14.90 -8.92
CA PRO A 85 -51.76 14.03 -8.22
C PRO A 85 -52.08 14.03 -6.72
N PRO A 86 -51.97 12.87 -6.03
CA PRO A 86 -52.05 12.84 -4.59
C PRO A 86 -50.90 13.66 -4.00
N ALA A 87 -51.20 14.40 -2.93
CA ALA A 87 -50.23 15.18 -2.17
C ALA A 87 -49.04 14.31 -1.82
N THR A 88 -47.85 14.73 -2.23
CA THR A 88 -46.57 14.14 -1.81
C THR A 88 -46.48 14.27 -0.31
N GLU A 89 -46.68 13.15 0.39
CA GLU A 89 -46.38 13.02 1.81
C GLU A 89 -44.87 13.24 1.97
N THR A 90 -44.51 14.38 2.54
CA THR A 90 -43.10 14.73 2.83
C THR A 90 -42.64 13.80 3.92
N GLU A 91 -41.89 12.77 3.55
CA GLU A 91 -41.20 11.90 4.51
C GLU A 91 -40.39 12.78 5.49
N PRO A 92 -40.53 12.59 6.81
CA PRO A 92 -39.75 13.39 7.77
C PRO A 92 -38.26 13.16 7.50
N PRO A 93 -37.41 14.19 7.65
CA PRO A 93 -35.99 14.06 7.41
C PRO A 93 -35.42 12.92 8.27
N GLN A 94 -34.96 11.86 7.60
CA GLN A 94 -34.25 10.78 8.26
C GLN A 94 -32.99 11.38 8.91
N THR A 95 -33.00 11.47 10.22
CA THR A 95 -31.82 11.79 11.02
C THR A 95 -30.88 10.59 10.93
N THR A 96 -30.05 10.55 9.89
CA THR A 96 -28.99 9.56 9.79
C THR A 96 -28.04 9.76 10.97
N ALA A 97 -27.79 8.70 11.73
CA ALA A 97 -26.77 8.71 12.77
C ALA A 97 -25.45 9.24 12.17
N PRO A 98 -24.66 10.02 12.92
CA PRO A 98 -23.40 10.55 12.41
C PRO A 98 -22.51 9.40 11.94
N SER A 99 -21.93 9.54 10.73
CA SER A 99 -20.98 8.58 10.18
C SER A 99 -19.78 8.44 11.11
N LEU A 100 -19.41 7.22 11.45
CA LEU A 100 -18.21 6.93 12.23
C LEU A 100 -16.94 7.00 11.35
N VAL A 101 -17.09 6.94 10.02
CA VAL A 101 -15.99 7.09 9.09
C VAL A 101 -15.64 8.59 8.96
N PRO A 102 -14.36 8.97 9.08
CA PRO A 102 -13.95 10.36 8.97
C PRO A 102 -14.41 10.99 7.65
N THR A 103 -14.82 12.26 7.73
CA THR A 103 -15.19 13.06 6.56
C THR A 103 -13.96 13.52 5.78
N ASN A 104 -14.15 13.95 4.53
CA ASN A 104 -13.07 14.56 3.73
C ASN A 104 -12.46 15.79 4.42
N LYS A 105 -13.26 16.57 5.16
CA LYS A 105 -12.78 17.74 5.90
C LYS A 105 -11.84 17.32 7.03
N GLU A 106 -12.26 16.37 7.86
CA GLU A 106 -11.44 15.86 8.98
C GLU A 106 -10.13 15.25 8.48
N MET A 107 -10.17 14.44 7.41
CA MET A 107 -8.95 13.86 6.84
C MET A 107 -8.03 14.92 6.23
N LYS A 108 -8.58 15.99 5.64
CA LYS A 108 -7.77 17.10 5.13
C LYS A 108 -7.03 17.86 6.24
N GLU A 109 -7.59 17.89 7.45
CA GLU A 109 -6.95 18.50 8.63
C GLU A 109 -5.88 17.58 9.24
N LEU A 110 -5.99 16.25 9.06
CA LEU A 110 -5.06 15.26 9.58
C LEU A 110 -3.90 14.94 8.62
N ILE A 111 -4.06 15.16 7.33
CA ILE A 111 -3.08 14.80 6.30
C ILE A 111 -2.22 16.01 5.95
N GLU A 112 -0.92 15.89 6.14
CA GLU A 112 0.07 16.81 5.57
C GLU A 112 0.35 16.43 4.11
N GLU A 113 -0.04 17.27 3.15
CA GLU A 113 0.33 17.11 1.75
C GLU A 113 1.79 17.54 1.55
N LYS A 114 2.68 16.56 1.46
CA LYS A 114 4.13 16.76 1.30
C LYS A 114 4.64 15.92 0.14
N TYR A 115 4.37 16.40 -1.07
CA TYR A 115 4.64 15.62 -2.25
C TYR A 115 6.14 15.49 -2.53
N LEU A 116 6.57 14.27 -2.85
CA LEU A 116 7.90 14.01 -3.38
C LEU A 116 8.09 14.79 -4.68
N PRO A 117 9.31 15.29 -4.97
CA PRO A 117 9.61 15.83 -6.29
C PRO A 117 9.45 14.74 -7.35
N ILE A 118 8.97 15.10 -8.53
CA ILE A 118 8.92 14.17 -9.67
C ILE A 118 10.36 13.75 -10.03
N ASN A 119 10.56 12.43 -10.14
CA ASN A 119 11.83 11.81 -10.50
C ASN A 119 11.57 10.40 -11.06
N PRO A 120 12.52 9.81 -11.81
CA PRO A 120 12.30 8.52 -12.49
C PRO A 120 12.31 7.30 -11.55
N HIS A 121 12.51 7.47 -10.25
CA HIS A 121 12.73 6.38 -9.29
C HIS A 121 11.58 6.18 -8.30
N SER A 122 11.17 7.25 -7.60
CA SER A 122 10.17 7.16 -6.54
C SER A 122 8.83 7.82 -6.87
N ARG A 123 8.81 8.82 -7.77
CA ARG A 123 7.58 9.48 -8.23
C ARG A 123 7.70 9.91 -9.69
N VAL A 124 7.17 9.13 -10.60
CA VAL A 124 7.19 9.44 -12.04
C VAL A 124 6.06 10.38 -12.47
N GLY A 125 5.05 10.60 -11.64
CA GLY A 125 3.90 11.45 -11.95
C GLY A 125 2.83 10.74 -12.81
N GLU A 126 2.89 9.43 -12.94
CA GLU A 126 1.90 8.64 -13.67
C GLU A 126 0.64 8.41 -12.84
N LEU A 127 -0.50 8.38 -13.53
CA LEU A 127 -1.78 8.11 -12.88
C LEU A 127 -1.99 6.62 -12.68
N ARG A 128 -2.58 6.26 -11.54
CA ARG A 128 -3.01 4.91 -11.25
C ARG A 128 -4.18 4.52 -12.18
N ILE A 129 -4.18 3.28 -12.65
CA ILE A 129 -5.21 2.74 -13.55
C ILE A 129 -6.56 2.66 -12.81
N ALA A 130 -6.52 2.15 -11.58
CA ALA A 130 -7.69 2.02 -10.71
C ALA A 130 -7.27 2.03 -9.24
N THR A 131 -8.25 2.15 -8.33
CA THR A 131 -8.03 1.99 -6.89
C THR A 131 -8.91 0.83 -6.41
N LYS A 132 -8.38 -0.38 -6.51
CA LYS A 132 -9.07 -1.62 -6.15
C LYS A 132 -8.69 -2.15 -4.77
N GLN A 133 -7.50 -1.78 -4.28
CA GLN A 133 -6.91 -2.32 -3.06
C GLN A 133 -6.17 -1.23 -2.28
N ILE A 134 -6.01 -1.47 -0.99
CA ILE A 134 -5.07 -0.76 -0.12
C ILE A 134 -4.05 -1.77 0.36
N VAL A 135 -2.77 -1.46 0.21
CA VAL A 135 -1.67 -2.34 0.66
C VAL A 135 -0.97 -1.70 1.86
N ILE A 136 -0.98 -2.41 2.98
CA ILE A 136 -0.34 -1.99 4.22
C ILE A 136 1.07 -2.54 4.28
N HIS A 137 2.01 -1.64 4.61
CA HIS A 137 3.42 -1.91 4.83
C HIS A 137 3.86 -1.46 6.22
N TYR A 138 5.07 -1.80 6.61
CA TYR A 138 5.79 -1.17 7.69
C TYR A 138 7.15 -0.71 7.17
N VAL A 139 7.68 0.38 7.71
CA VAL A 139 8.92 0.99 7.20
C VAL A 139 10.19 0.15 7.44
N ALA A 140 10.10 -0.95 8.18
CA ALA A 140 11.21 -1.86 8.54
C ALA A 140 12.43 -1.14 9.18
N ASN A 141 12.23 0.05 9.74
CA ASN A 141 13.23 0.88 10.39
C ASN A 141 12.65 1.41 11.71
N ALA A 142 12.77 0.59 12.76
CA ALA A 142 12.20 0.86 14.09
C ALA A 142 12.61 2.24 14.63
N GLY A 143 11.65 2.99 15.14
CA GLY A 143 11.86 4.34 15.71
C GLY A 143 12.05 5.45 14.68
N SER A 144 12.03 5.16 13.36
CA SER A 144 12.09 6.22 12.35
C SER A 144 10.76 6.96 12.23
N SER A 145 10.83 8.29 12.06
CA SER A 145 9.65 9.14 11.89
C SER A 145 9.10 9.11 10.47
N ALA A 146 7.87 9.58 10.26
CA ALA A 146 7.29 9.77 8.93
C ALA A 146 8.16 10.67 8.06
N GLU A 147 8.73 11.74 8.63
CA GLU A 147 9.66 12.66 7.95
C GLU A 147 10.94 11.96 7.49
N ASN A 148 11.52 11.06 8.30
CA ASN A 148 12.71 10.31 7.94
C ASN A 148 12.45 9.40 6.74
N ASN A 149 11.29 8.73 6.71
CA ASN A 149 10.90 7.84 5.63
C ASN A 149 10.53 8.62 4.36
N TRP A 150 9.90 9.79 4.49
CA TRP A 150 9.68 10.71 3.38
C TRP A 150 11.01 11.17 2.75
N LYS A 151 12.00 11.56 3.59
CA LYS A 151 13.35 11.91 3.11
C LYS A 151 14.06 10.74 2.42
N TYR A 152 13.84 9.51 2.90
CA TYR A 152 14.35 8.31 2.24
C TYR A 152 13.78 8.18 0.82
N PHE A 153 12.47 8.27 0.63
CA PHE A 153 11.85 8.23 -0.69
C PHE A 153 12.26 9.39 -1.61
N LYS A 154 12.60 10.53 -1.04
CA LYS A 154 13.09 11.70 -1.81
C LYS A 154 14.47 11.46 -2.42
N ASN A 155 15.29 10.53 -1.92
CA ASN A 155 16.63 10.28 -2.42
C ASN A 155 16.59 9.68 -3.83
N SER A 156 17.43 10.22 -4.71
CA SER A 156 17.43 9.90 -6.15
C SER A 156 17.82 8.46 -6.50
N GLY A 157 18.31 7.67 -5.56
CA GLY A 157 18.67 6.25 -5.79
C GLY A 157 17.63 5.25 -5.28
N VAL A 158 16.50 5.72 -4.75
CA VAL A 158 15.48 4.85 -4.15
C VAL A 158 14.38 4.53 -5.16
N ASN A 159 14.29 3.27 -5.58
CA ASN A 159 13.22 2.76 -6.46
C ASN A 159 12.03 2.25 -5.64
N ALA A 160 11.57 3.06 -4.70
CA ALA A 160 10.42 2.76 -3.85
C ALA A 160 9.73 4.06 -3.41
N SER A 161 8.43 3.96 -3.15
CA SER A 161 7.61 5.04 -2.60
C SER A 161 6.31 4.48 -2.04
N SER A 162 5.55 5.32 -1.33
CA SER A 162 4.16 5.04 -0.94
C SER A 162 3.29 6.27 -1.17
N ASN A 163 1.98 6.08 -1.24
CA ASN A 163 1.06 7.21 -1.31
C ASN A 163 0.99 7.96 0.02
N PHE A 164 1.05 7.21 1.13
CA PHE A 164 0.98 7.74 2.49
C PHE A 164 2.04 7.13 3.39
N ILE A 165 2.47 7.90 4.39
CA ILE A 165 3.24 7.43 5.53
C ILE A 165 2.48 7.82 6.80
N VAL A 166 2.25 6.85 7.70
CA VAL A 166 1.69 7.08 9.04
C VAL A 166 2.82 7.02 10.05
N GLY A 167 3.03 8.08 10.79
CA GLY A 167 4.15 8.24 11.71
C GLY A 167 3.90 7.70 13.12
N LEU A 168 4.93 7.79 13.97
CA LEU A 168 4.95 7.21 15.32
C LEU A 168 3.92 7.84 16.26
N ASN A 169 3.57 9.10 16.05
CA ASN A 169 2.59 9.84 16.86
C ASN A 169 1.25 10.00 16.13
N GLY A 170 1.05 9.24 15.05
CA GLY A 170 -0.17 9.26 14.25
C GLY A 170 -0.23 10.36 13.20
N GLU A 171 0.85 11.11 12.97
CA GLU A 171 0.96 12.06 11.86
C GLU A 171 0.85 11.34 10.51
N ILE A 172 0.18 11.94 9.54
CA ILE A 172 -0.02 11.35 8.21
C ILE A 172 0.59 12.27 7.15
N ILE A 173 1.59 11.77 6.43
CA ILE A 173 2.16 12.45 5.26
C ILE A 173 1.61 11.81 4.00
N GLN A 174 1.04 12.63 3.11
CA GLN A 174 0.72 12.23 1.74
C GLN A 174 1.89 12.56 0.82
N CYS A 175 2.53 11.52 0.28
CA CYS A 175 3.78 11.65 -0.48
C CYS A 175 3.61 12.05 -1.94
N MET A 176 2.41 11.91 -2.49
CA MET A 176 2.06 12.26 -3.88
C MET A 176 0.56 12.49 -4.03
N PRO A 177 0.08 13.15 -5.10
CA PRO A 177 -1.34 13.20 -5.41
C PRO A 177 -1.99 11.82 -5.31
N ILE A 178 -3.17 11.76 -4.70
CA ILE A 178 -3.79 10.49 -4.32
C ILE A 178 -4.11 9.56 -5.50
N ASN A 179 -4.16 10.11 -6.71
CA ASN A 179 -4.40 9.37 -7.96
C ASN A 179 -3.12 8.95 -8.69
N GLU A 180 -1.93 9.34 -8.21
CA GLU A 180 -0.67 8.90 -8.79
C GLU A 180 -0.27 7.51 -8.31
N VAL A 181 0.46 6.78 -9.15
CA VAL A 181 1.05 5.48 -8.83
C VAL A 181 2.21 5.65 -7.84
N SER A 182 2.32 4.73 -6.89
CA SER A 182 3.51 4.60 -6.03
C SER A 182 4.15 3.22 -6.19
N TYR A 183 5.45 3.13 -5.97
CA TYR A 183 6.22 1.88 -6.14
C TYR A 183 6.45 1.21 -4.79
N HIS A 184 5.46 0.44 -4.32
CA HIS A 184 5.46 -0.13 -2.97
C HIS A 184 5.37 -1.66 -2.93
N ALA A 185 4.69 -2.29 -3.90
CA ALA A 185 4.26 -3.67 -3.78
C ALA A 185 5.21 -4.69 -4.44
N GLY A 186 6.25 -4.24 -5.16
CA GLY A 186 7.15 -5.12 -5.90
C GLY A 186 6.49 -5.84 -7.10
N LYS A 187 5.23 -5.52 -7.39
CA LYS A 187 4.48 -5.98 -8.58
C LYS A 187 3.80 -4.79 -9.24
N GLU A 188 4.07 -4.58 -10.51
CA GLU A 188 3.57 -3.47 -11.31
C GLU A 188 2.05 -3.41 -11.30
N GLU A 189 1.38 -4.53 -11.58
CA GLU A 189 -0.07 -4.60 -11.58
C GLU A 189 -0.68 -4.14 -10.26
N VAL A 190 -0.08 -4.49 -9.12
CA VAL A 190 -0.55 -4.06 -7.80
C VAL A 190 -0.29 -2.58 -7.60
N ASN A 191 0.89 -2.06 -7.97
CA ASN A 191 1.22 -0.63 -7.86
C ASN A 191 0.19 0.24 -8.61
N TYR A 192 -0.18 -0.16 -9.84
CA TYR A 192 -1.14 0.58 -10.67
C TYR A 192 -2.62 0.41 -10.27
N ASN A 193 -2.92 -0.51 -9.34
CA ASN A 193 -4.29 -0.79 -8.90
C ASN A 193 -4.53 -0.60 -7.39
N SER A 194 -3.54 -0.06 -6.64
CA SER A 194 -3.65 0.08 -5.19
C SER A 194 -3.09 1.39 -4.65
N ILE A 195 -3.46 1.69 -3.41
CA ILE A 195 -2.84 2.73 -2.58
C ILE A 195 -1.90 2.03 -1.61
N GLY A 196 -0.61 2.41 -1.61
CA GLY A 196 0.37 1.96 -0.64
C GLY A 196 0.44 2.87 0.58
N ILE A 197 0.46 2.27 1.78
CA ILE A 197 0.61 2.98 3.05
C ILE A 197 1.78 2.37 3.81
N GLU A 198 2.83 3.16 4.03
CA GLU A 198 3.95 2.81 4.91
C GLU A 198 3.65 3.25 6.34
N VAL A 199 3.90 2.38 7.30
CA VAL A 199 3.54 2.62 8.70
C VAL A 199 4.78 2.55 9.58
N CYS A 200 5.03 3.62 10.33
CA CYS A 200 6.12 3.68 11.31
C CYS A 200 5.79 2.83 12.54
N HIS A 201 6.84 2.30 13.16
CA HIS A 201 6.73 1.45 14.36
C HIS A 201 7.88 1.72 15.33
N PRO A 202 7.64 1.66 16.66
CA PRO A 202 8.67 1.99 17.64
C PRO A 202 9.68 0.86 17.87
N GLY A 203 9.25 -0.40 17.84
CA GLY A 203 10.03 -1.57 18.19
C GLY A 203 10.43 -2.42 16.99
N SER A 204 11.42 -3.31 17.18
CA SER A 204 11.92 -4.22 16.15
C SER A 204 10.93 -5.32 15.77
N ASP A 205 9.89 -5.53 16.57
CA ASP A 205 8.78 -6.46 16.31
C ASP A 205 7.83 -5.97 15.22
N GLY A 206 7.90 -4.68 14.85
CA GLY A 206 7.03 -4.08 13.83
C GLY A 206 5.62 -3.75 14.31
N LYS A 207 5.35 -3.84 15.63
CA LYS A 207 4.06 -3.47 16.21
C LYS A 207 3.86 -1.96 16.15
N PHE A 208 2.70 -1.52 15.69
CA PHE A 208 2.34 -0.11 15.64
C PHE A 208 2.02 0.42 17.04
N SER A 209 2.37 1.69 17.32
CA SER A 209 1.91 2.37 18.53
C SER A 209 0.39 2.59 18.46
N GLU A 210 -0.25 2.87 19.58
CA GLU A 210 -1.69 3.17 19.64
C GLU A 210 -2.03 4.37 18.74
N ALA A 211 -1.28 5.47 18.85
CA ALA A 211 -1.50 6.67 18.04
C ALA A 211 -1.34 6.39 16.52
N THR A 212 -0.32 5.60 16.15
CA THR A 212 -0.10 5.16 14.77
C THR A 212 -1.26 4.30 14.27
N TYR A 213 -1.70 3.34 15.08
CA TYR A 213 -2.78 2.41 14.77
C TYR A 213 -4.11 3.15 14.55
N ASP A 214 -4.48 4.05 15.46
CA ASP A 214 -5.70 4.83 15.38
C ASP A 214 -5.76 5.71 14.14
N SER A 215 -4.64 6.35 13.80
CA SER A 215 -4.53 7.17 12.58
C SER A 215 -4.59 6.32 11.33
N LEU A 216 -3.99 5.14 11.34
CA LEU A 216 -4.07 4.18 10.24
C LEU A 216 -5.50 3.70 10.04
N ILE A 217 -6.24 3.35 11.10
CA ILE A 217 -7.65 2.96 11.00
C ILE A 217 -8.49 4.08 10.38
N LYS A 218 -8.31 5.33 10.82
CA LYS A 218 -9.02 6.49 10.25
C LYS A 218 -8.73 6.65 8.76
N LEU A 219 -7.44 6.60 8.38
CA LEU A 219 -7.01 6.74 6.99
C LEU A 219 -7.57 5.63 6.11
N VAL A 220 -7.46 4.38 6.54
CA VAL A 220 -7.94 3.22 5.77
C VAL A 220 -9.47 3.24 5.65
N SER A 221 -10.20 3.53 6.72
CA SER A 221 -11.66 3.64 6.71
C SER A 221 -12.14 4.71 5.73
N TRP A 222 -11.51 5.89 5.76
CA TRP A 222 -11.79 6.97 4.81
C TRP A 222 -11.50 6.57 3.36
N LEU A 223 -10.37 5.92 3.10
CA LEU A 223 -10.00 5.45 1.76
C LEU A 223 -10.98 4.36 1.27
N CYS A 224 -11.37 3.44 2.14
CA CYS A 224 -12.37 2.41 1.81
C CYS A 224 -13.69 3.05 1.38
N LYS A 225 -14.20 4.02 2.13
CA LYS A 225 -15.42 4.77 1.79
C LYS A 225 -15.26 5.53 0.47
N ARG A 226 -14.16 6.24 0.31
CA ARG A 226 -13.89 7.10 -0.85
C ARG A 226 -13.84 6.32 -2.18
N TYR A 227 -13.27 5.12 -2.17
CA TYR A 227 -13.01 4.30 -3.36
C TYR A 227 -13.90 3.05 -3.46
N GLY A 228 -14.82 2.86 -2.54
CA GLY A 228 -15.67 1.66 -2.53
C GLY A 228 -14.89 0.37 -2.28
N ILE A 229 -13.77 0.43 -1.54
CA ILE A 229 -12.91 -0.71 -1.27
C ILE A 229 -13.50 -1.51 -0.10
N SER A 230 -13.78 -2.78 -0.33
CA SER A 230 -14.25 -3.67 0.73
C SER A 230 -13.11 -4.11 1.65
N ARG A 231 -13.43 -4.50 2.88
CA ARG A 231 -12.47 -4.99 3.90
C ARG A 231 -11.50 -6.05 3.37
N LYS A 232 -11.97 -6.98 2.54
CA LYS A 232 -11.15 -8.04 1.95
C LYS A 232 -10.07 -7.54 0.98
N ASN A 233 -10.23 -6.32 0.47
CA ASN A 233 -9.30 -5.67 -0.44
C ASN A 233 -8.34 -4.71 0.28
N VAL A 234 -8.38 -4.66 1.60
CA VAL A 234 -7.29 -4.14 2.43
C VAL A 234 -6.38 -5.32 2.70
N ILE A 235 -5.18 -5.29 2.14
CA ILE A 235 -4.23 -6.41 2.12
C ILE A 235 -2.87 -5.97 2.64
N ARG A 236 -2.02 -6.94 2.97
CA ARG A 236 -0.62 -6.73 3.38
C ARG A 236 0.30 -6.88 2.16
N HIS A 237 1.49 -6.30 2.22
CA HIS A 237 2.55 -6.66 1.26
C HIS A 237 2.85 -8.17 1.30
N TYR A 238 2.71 -8.81 2.48
CA TYR A 238 2.78 -10.25 2.65
C TYR A 238 1.87 -11.00 1.68
N ASP A 239 0.64 -10.56 1.52
CA ASP A 239 -0.36 -11.18 0.63
C ASP A 239 -0.01 -11.03 -0.86
N VAL A 240 0.88 -10.08 -1.21
CA VAL A 240 1.31 -9.83 -2.58
C VAL A 240 2.52 -10.67 -2.97
N THR A 241 3.53 -10.77 -2.07
CA THR A 241 4.84 -11.34 -2.41
C THR A 241 5.37 -12.38 -1.42
N GLY A 242 4.69 -12.60 -0.28
CA GLY A 242 5.20 -13.43 0.82
C GLY A 242 6.24 -12.74 1.70
N LYS A 243 6.64 -11.49 1.40
CA LYS A 243 7.54 -10.71 2.25
C LYS A 243 6.90 -10.50 3.63
N LEU A 244 7.66 -10.68 4.72
CA LEU A 244 7.16 -10.41 6.08
C LEU A 244 6.94 -8.90 6.30
N CYS A 245 5.88 -8.37 5.70
CA CYS A 245 5.54 -6.95 5.72
C CYS A 245 4.00 -6.75 5.69
N PRO A 246 3.42 -6.07 6.70
CA PRO A 246 4.06 -5.59 7.92
C PRO A 246 4.44 -6.74 8.86
N LEU A 247 5.62 -6.69 9.48
CA LEU A 247 6.18 -7.83 10.22
C LEU A 247 5.24 -8.38 11.30
N TYR A 248 4.74 -7.53 12.20
CA TYR A 248 3.87 -7.91 13.32
C TYR A 248 2.54 -8.54 12.88
N TYR A 249 2.12 -8.24 11.65
CA TYR A 249 0.84 -8.67 11.05
C TYR A 249 1.03 -9.74 9.97
N ALA A 250 2.28 -10.18 9.73
CA ALA A 250 2.59 -11.18 8.71
C ALA A 250 2.37 -12.61 9.22
N GLY A 251 2.05 -13.52 8.31
CA GLY A 251 1.88 -14.95 8.58
C GLY A 251 0.64 -15.53 7.93
N GLU A 252 0.61 -16.86 7.87
CA GLU A 252 -0.48 -17.63 7.30
C GLU A 252 -1.67 -17.75 8.28
N PRO A 253 -2.87 -18.07 7.79
CA PRO A 253 -4.04 -18.33 8.64
C PRO A 253 -3.73 -19.30 9.79
N GLY A 254 -4.06 -18.88 11.02
CA GLY A 254 -3.77 -19.62 12.25
C GLY A 254 -2.50 -19.19 12.96
N SER A 255 -1.63 -18.37 12.34
CA SER A 255 -0.49 -17.76 13.03
C SER A 255 -0.91 -16.56 13.89
N GLU A 256 -0.08 -16.19 14.88
CA GLU A 256 -0.30 -15.01 15.72
C GLU A 256 -0.37 -13.72 14.88
N GLY A 257 0.57 -13.55 13.94
CA GLY A 257 0.59 -12.38 13.06
C GLY A 257 -0.65 -12.27 12.18
N TYR A 258 -1.18 -13.40 11.70
CA TYR A 258 -2.46 -13.41 10.99
C TYR A 258 -3.63 -13.01 11.92
N GLY A 259 -3.62 -13.46 13.17
CA GLY A 259 -4.62 -13.02 14.16
C GLY A 259 -4.60 -11.50 14.39
N HIS A 260 -3.41 -10.90 14.49
CA HIS A 260 -3.26 -9.44 14.58
C HIS A 260 -3.79 -8.74 13.31
N TRP A 261 -3.58 -9.33 12.13
CA TRP A 261 -4.08 -8.80 10.87
C TRP A 261 -5.61 -8.84 10.77
N GLU A 262 -6.23 -9.97 11.14
CA GLU A 262 -7.70 -10.08 11.18
C GLU A 262 -8.31 -9.03 12.11
N LYS A 263 -7.74 -8.88 13.33
CA LYS A 263 -8.17 -7.83 14.25
C LYS A 263 -8.06 -6.45 13.61
N PHE A 264 -6.94 -6.13 12.95
CA PHE A 264 -6.78 -4.85 12.26
C PHE A 264 -7.88 -4.64 11.20
N ARG A 265 -8.17 -5.66 10.39
CA ARG A 265 -9.24 -5.57 9.38
C ARG A 265 -10.61 -5.40 10.00
N ASP A 266 -10.86 -6.04 11.15
CA ASP A 266 -12.14 -5.92 11.86
C ASP A 266 -12.34 -4.54 12.49
N ASP A 267 -11.27 -3.88 12.90
CA ASP A 267 -11.30 -2.52 13.45
C ASP A 267 -11.55 -1.43 12.36
N ILE A 268 -11.41 -1.76 11.05
CA ILE A 268 -11.73 -0.80 9.97
C ILE A 268 -13.23 -0.47 10.01
N ILE A 269 -13.52 0.81 10.05
CA ILE A 269 -14.88 1.34 10.17
C ILE A 269 -15.52 1.44 8.78
N PHE A 270 -16.71 0.88 8.64
CA PHE A 270 -17.57 1.03 7.47
C PHE A 270 -18.90 1.63 7.92
N ASP A 271 -19.42 2.60 7.17
CA ASP A 271 -20.80 3.05 7.38
C ASP A 271 -21.76 1.89 7.03
N ARG A 272 -22.76 1.75 7.84
CA ARG A 272 -23.82 0.74 7.65
C ARG A 272 -24.84 1.22 6.64
#